data_53a0db3ffbe20d42fc0a0f5b9f41726d
#
_entry.id   53a0db3ffbe20d42fc0a0f5b9f41726d
#
_cell.length_a   1.000
_cell.length_b   1.000
_cell.length_c   1.000
_cell.angle_alpha   90.00
_cell.angle_beta   90.00
_cell.angle_gamma   90.00
#
_symmetry.space_group_name_H-M   'P 1'
#
loop_
_entity.id
_entity.type
_entity.pdbx_description
1 polymer ?
#
loop_
_entity_poly.entity_id
_entity_poly.type
_entity_poly.pdbx_seq_one_letter_code
_entity_poly.pdbx_strand_id
1 'polypeptide(L)'
;MTGVENDRRSHDDVAGARHGDMVAQPHSEDEGPVAEAEQLAAKLSSSEQPLGSPGPRFDRRSPFYIGLMASAGVAVTYAAVRVLASMSSMLVLIGLAFFLALGLEPAVSWFVNRKLRRWAAITLVFVIFLALMGAFIAAAIPPLAQQAGQLIDQAPHYIQQAQDHSSTIGRLNERFHLQQRITDTLNGSGGSFLEDVVTAGSAVFGALAHVLIVIVLTVYLLVDLPRIRTAVYRLIPHTRRPRAILIGDEIFAKVGAYVLGNVLISVIAAAATAVWLTIFNVPYPLLLGIFVGLLDLVPVVGSTIAGVVVAAVALTVSLPVCIATIAFFVTFRLGEDYLLVPKIIGRVVKVPALLTVVAVLIGGALLGIVGALVAIPIAAALQLVTQEILYPRLDEA
;
A
#
# COMPACT_ATOMS: atom_id res chain seq x y z
N MET A 1 1.70 93.75 -33.46
CA MET A 1 1.91 92.96 -32.21
C MET A 1 0.55 92.43 -31.72
N THR A 2 -0.02 91.52 -32.45
CA THR A 2 -1.29 90.83 -32.07
C THR A 2 -1.33 89.50 -32.85
N GLY A 3 -0.69 88.49 -32.38
CA GLY A 3 -0.68 87.22 -33.11
C GLY A 3 -0.14 86.00 -32.42
N VAL A 4 0.13 86.07 -31.09
CA VAL A 4 0.77 84.98 -30.38
C VAL A 4 -0.11 84.46 -29.18
N GLU A 5 -1.20 85.12 -28.90
CA GLU A 5 -2.02 84.76 -27.66
C GLU A 5 -3.18 83.84 -27.96
N ASN A 6 -3.43 83.47 -29.18
CA ASN A 6 -4.57 82.62 -29.57
C ASN A 6 -4.22 81.12 -29.72
N ASP A 7 -2.91 80.81 -29.73
CA ASP A 7 -2.47 79.43 -30.02
C ASP A 7 -2.23 78.61 -28.71
N ARG A 8 -2.22 79.29 -27.53
CA ARG A 8 -2.09 78.60 -26.23
C ARG A 8 -3.42 78.17 -25.66
N ARG A 9 -4.54 78.74 -26.13
CA ARG A 9 -5.87 78.33 -25.60
C ARG A 9 -6.40 77.06 -26.26
N SER A 10 -5.97 76.73 -27.47
CA SER A 10 -6.42 75.54 -28.15
C SER A 10 -5.69 74.26 -27.70
N HIS A 11 -4.50 74.37 -27.08
CA HIS A 11 -3.76 73.23 -26.57
C HIS A 11 -4.12 72.84 -25.13
N ASP A 12 -4.58 73.82 -24.32
CA ASP A 12 -5.03 73.52 -22.95
C ASP A 12 -6.47 72.99 -22.90
N ASP A 13 -7.28 73.21 -23.91
CA ASP A 13 -8.63 72.66 -24.00
C ASP A 13 -8.65 71.18 -24.43
N VAL A 14 -7.59 70.67 -25.13
CA VAL A 14 -7.48 69.27 -25.52
C VAL A 14 -6.90 68.42 -24.41
N ALA A 15 -6.11 69.01 -23.49
CA ALA A 15 -5.55 68.30 -22.35
C ALA A 15 -6.51 68.16 -21.17
N GLY A 16 -7.67 68.82 -21.21
CA GLY A 16 -8.71 68.83 -20.16
C GLY A 16 -9.94 67.97 -20.43
N ALA A 17 -9.99 67.24 -21.56
CA ALA A 17 -11.03 66.25 -21.81
C ALA A 17 -10.93 65.17 -20.75
N ARG A 18 -11.76 65.31 -19.73
CA ARG A 18 -11.83 64.34 -18.62
C ARG A 18 -12.21 62.98 -19.21
N HIS A 19 -11.54 61.96 -18.79
CA HIS A 19 -11.80 60.56 -19.20
C HIS A 19 -13.31 60.22 -19.13
N GLY A 20 -14.06 60.90 -18.27
CA GLY A 20 -15.52 60.83 -18.17
C GLY A 20 -16.29 61.39 -19.36
N ASP A 21 -15.74 62.42 -20.09
CA ASP A 21 -16.43 63.03 -21.23
C ASP A 21 -16.39 62.14 -22.47
N MET A 22 -15.42 61.24 -22.60
CA MET A 22 -15.35 60.26 -23.67
C MET A 22 -16.33 59.09 -23.45
N VAL A 23 -16.71 58.80 -22.22
CA VAL A 23 -17.69 57.75 -21.88
C VAL A 23 -19.12 58.26 -21.93
N ALA A 24 -19.31 59.59 -21.88
CA ALA A 24 -20.61 60.24 -21.86
C ALA A 24 -21.28 60.44 -23.26
N GLN A 25 -20.56 60.10 -24.34
CA GLN A 25 -21.16 60.17 -25.70
C GLN A 25 -21.78 58.80 -26.02
N PRO A 26 -23.07 58.73 -26.32
CA PRO A 26 -23.71 57.49 -26.71
C PRO A 26 -23.08 56.98 -28.01
N HIS A 27 -22.67 55.71 -28.04
CA HIS A 27 -22.08 55.05 -29.21
C HIS A 27 -23.13 54.76 -30.27
N SER A 28 -24.41 54.90 -29.99
CA SER A 28 -25.52 54.82 -30.96
C SER A 28 -26.56 55.90 -30.67
N GLU A 29 -27.14 56.52 -31.72
CA GLU A 29 -28.22 57.46 -31.61
C GLU A 29 -29.55 56.79 -31.22
N ASP A 30 -29.58 55.45 -31.12
CA ASP A 30 -30.80 54.72 -30.75
C ASP A 30 -31.02 54.75 -29.23
N GLU A 31 -32.19 55.17 -28.85
CA GLU A 31 -32.71 55.09 -27.48
C GLU A 31 -32.85 53.62 -27.11
N GLY A 32 -31.99 53.11 -26.26
CA GLY A 32 -31.98 51.72 -25.84
C GLY A 32 -31.33 51.51 -24.47
N PRO A 33 -31.34 50.27 -23.95
CA PRO A 33 -30.77 49.98 -22.64
C PRO A 33 -29.27 50.32 -22.51
N VAL A 34 -28.55 50.43 -23.63
CA VAL A 34 -27.14 50.83 -23.66
C VAL A 34 -26.99 52.31 -23.44
N ALA A 35 -27.82 53.17 -24.08
CA ALA A 35 -27.80 54.64 -23.90
C ALA A 35 -28.12 55.03 -22.44
N GLU A 36 -29.07 54.35 -21.80
CA GLU A 36 -29.37 54.54 -20.36
C GLU A 36 -28.17 54.15 -19.48
N ALA A 37 -27.49 53.03 -19.82
CA ALA A 37 -26.30 52.57 -19.11
C ALA A 37 -25.12 53.52 -19.25
N GLU A 38 -24.93 54.13 -20.45
CA GLU A 38 -23.90 55.15 -20.72
C GLU A 38 -24.15 56.44 -19.93
N GLN A 39 -25.41 56.89 -19.85
CA GLN A 39 -25.78 58.05 -19.02
C GLN A 39 -25.55 57.78 -17.52
N LEU A 40 -25.83 56.56 -17.07
CA LEU A 40 -25.52 56.12 -15.72
C LEU A 40 -24.01 56.05 -15.48
N ALA A 41 -23.25 55.53 -16.42
CA ALA A 41 -21.77 55.44 -16.38
C ALA A 41 -21.14 56.83 -16.26
N ALA A 42 -21.66 57.82 -17.02
CA ALA A 42 -21.20 59.21 -16.94
C ALA A 42 -21.45 59.83 -15.54
N LYS A 43 -22.56 59.50 -14.91
CA LYS A 43 -22.87 59.93 -13.54
C LYS A 43 -22.02 59.29 -12.47
N LEU A 44 -21.56 58.04 -12.70
CA LEU A 44 -20.72 57.30 -11.76
C LEU A 44 -19.25 57.67 -11.85
N SER A 45 -18.82 58.25 -12.99
CA SER A 45 -17.46 58.69 -13.20
C SER A 45 -17.17 59.99 -12.48
N SER A 46 -16.12 60.06 -11.68
CA SER A 46 -15.63 61.25 -10.99
C SER A 46 -14.13 61.43 -11.24
N SER A 47 -13.64 62.66 -11.00
CA SER A 47 -12.21 62.96 -11.14
C SER A 47 -11.31 62.11 -10.20
N GLU A 48 -11.83 61.61 -9.09
CA GLU A 48 -11.12 60.75 -8.16
C GLU A 48 -11.30 59.27 -8.50
N GLN A 49 -12.37 58.88 -9.18
CA GLN A 49 -12.68 57.53 -9.59
C GLN A 49 -13.17 57.53 -11.07
N PRO A 50 -12.27 57.59 -12.03
CA PRO A 50 -12.61 57.67 -13.46
C PRO A 50 -13.40 56.48 -13.99
N LEU A 51 -13.28 55.31 -13.37
CA LEU A 51 -13.98 54.07 -13.71
C LEU A 51 -15.21 53.79 -12.83
N GLY A 52 -15.62 54.77 -12.00
CA GLY A 52 -16.67 54.63 -11.04
C GLY A 52 -16.25 53.84 -9.79
N SER A 53 -17.10 53.85 -8.77
CA SER A 53 -16.87 53.04 -7.56
C SER A 53 -16.97 51.53 -7.88
N PRO A 54 -16.12 50.68 -7.30
CA PRO A 54 -16.25 49.22 -7.45
C PRO A 54 -17.67 48.82 -7.00
N GLY A 55 -18.37 48.08 -7.84
CA GLY A 55 -19.69 47.56 -7.53
C GLY A 55 -19.74 46.76 -6.24
N PRO A 56 -20.92 46.45 -5.72
CA PRO A 56 -21.07 45.68 -4.50
C PRO A 56 -20.27 44.36 -4.62
N ARG A 57 -19.53 44.04 -3.55
CA ARG A 57 -18.76 42.79 -3.50
C ARG A 57 -19.70 41.61 -3.79
N PHE A 58 -19.20 40.62 -4.54
CA PHE A 58 -19.96 39.41 -4.84
C PHE A 58 -20.74 38.92 -3.65
N ASP A 59 -22.06 38.84 -3.79
CA ASP A 59 -22.93 38.36 -2.73
C ASP A 59 -22.70 36.85 -2.59
N ARG A 60 -22.05 36.46 -1.48
CA ARG A 60 -21.79 35.07 -1.15
C ARG A 60 -23.03 34.21 -1.00
N ARG A 61 -24.20 34.84 -0.91
CA ARG A 61 -25.53 34.21 -0.82
C ARG A 61 -26.21 34.07 -2.19
N SER A 62 -25.60 34.55 -3.27
CA SER A 62 -26.18 34.34 -4.60
C SER A 62 -26.20 32.86 -4.95
N PRO A 63 -27.28 32.31 -5.51
CA PRO A 63 -27.39 30.91 -5.89
C PRO A 63 -26.25 30.48 -6.84
N PHE A 64 -25.80 31.38 -7.71
CA PHE A 64 -24.66 31.13 -8.63
C PHE A 64 -23.37 30.94 -7.84
N TYR A 65 -23.06 31.77 -6.86
CA TYR A 65 -21.83 31.63 -6.05
C TYR A 65 -21.84 30.37 -5.21
N ILE A 66 -22.99 30.00 -4.61
CA ILE A 66 -23.16 28.77 -3.86
C ILE A 66 -22.95 27.56 -4.80
N GLY A 67 -23.57 27.57 -5.99
CA GLY A 67 -23.41 26.51 -6.98
C GLY A 67 -21.96 26.38 -7.47
N LEU A 68 -21.29 27.50 -7.73
CA LEU A 68 -19.88 27.51 -8.14
C LEU A 68 -18.96 26.94 -7.04
N MET A 69 -19.15 27.35 -5.80
CA MET A 69 -18.35 26.86 -4.67
C MET A 69 -18.62 25.39 -4.38
N ALA A 70 -19.87 24.95 -4.48
CA ALA A 70 -20.22 23.54 -4.31
C ALA A 70 -19.60 22.68 -5.42
N SER A 71 -19.70 23.09 -6.69
CA SER A 71 -19.11 22.36 -7.81
C SER A 71 -17.58 22.37 -7.75
N ALA A 72 -16.95 23.49 -7.37
CA ALA A 72 -15.51 23.56 -7.16
C ALA A 72 -15.06 22.64 -6.01
N GLY A 73 -15.80 22.60 -4.91
CA GLY A 73 -15.56 21.69 -3.80
C GLY A 73 -15.62 20.23 -4.22
N VAL A 74 -16.65 19.84 -4.97
CA VAL A 74 -16.78 18.49 -5.54
C VAL A 74 -15.62 18.17 -6.49
N ALA A 75 -15.26 19.10 -7.39
CA ALA A 75 -14.16 18.92 -8.35
C ALA A 75 -12.82 18.74 -7.64
N VAL A 76 -12.52 19.56 -6.62
CA VAL A 76 -11.29 19.44 -5.81
C VAL A 76 -11.27 18.12 -5.04
N THR A 77 -12.39 17.74 -4.42
CA THR A 77 -12.50 16.46 -3.72
C THR A 77 -12.30 15.28 -4.67
N TYR A 78 -12.94 15.31 -5.85
CA TYR A 78 -12.76 14.28 -6.86
C TYR A 78 -11.31 14.21 -7.36
N ALA A 79 -10.69 15.35 -7.65
CA ALA A 79 -9.28 15.41 -8.05
C ALA A 79 -8.36 14.85 -6.96
N ALA A 80 -8.59 15.23 -5.69
CA ALA A 80 -7.82 14.70 -4.56
C ALA A 80 -7.96 13.16 -4.43
N VAL A 81 -9.18 12.62 -4.53
CA VAL A 81 -9.42 11.18 -4.52
C VAL A 81 -8.73 10.49 -5.69
N ARG A 82 -8.77 11.06 -6.89
CA ARG A 82 -8.07 10.52 -8.08
C ARG A 82 -6.56 10.51 -7.90
N VAL A 83 -5.96 11.58 -7.37
CA VAL A 83 -4.53 11.65 -7.08
C VAL A 83 -4.16 10.60 -6.04
N LEU A 84 -4.89 10.48 -4.94
CA LEU A 84 -4.66 9.45 -3.92
C LEU A 84 -4.79 8.04 -4.51
N ALA A 85 -5.79 7.80 -5.35
CA ALA A 85 -5.96 6.51 -6.03
C ALA A 85 -4.81 6.19 -6.99
N SER A 86 -4.30 7.18 -7.73
CA SER A 86 -3.14 6.98 -8.62
C SER A 86 -1.83 6.73 -7.87
N MET A 87 -1.72 7.23 -6.65
CA MET A 87 -0.56 7.01 -5.77
C MET A 87 -0.70 5.79 -4.84
N SER A 88 -1.80 5.02 -4.97
CA SER A 88 -2.13 3.94 -4.04
C SER A 88 -0.99 2.93 -3.87
N SER A 89 -0.32 2.51 -4.96
CA SER A 89 0.81 1.57 -4.90
C SER A 89 1.99 2.12 -4.08
N MET A 90 2.33 3.39 -4.25
CA MET A 90 3.40 4.03 -3.47
C MET A 90 3.01 4.19 -2.00
N LEU A 91 1.75 4.56 -1.73
CA LEU A 91 1.25 4.67 -0.36
C LEU A 91 1.26 3.31 0.35
N VAL A 92 0.94 2.23 -0.36
CA VAL A 92 1.05 0.86 0.16
C VAL A 92 2.49 0.51 0.51
N LEU A 93 3.46 0.82 -0.35
CA LEU A 93 4.89 0.58 -0.06
C LEU A 93 5.38 1.39 1.14
N ILE A 94 4.99 2.67 1.24
CA ILE A 94 5.30 3.52 2.40
C ILE A 94 4.66 2.96 3.67
N GLY A 95 3.39 2.56 3.60
CA GLY A 95 2.66 1.95 4.70
C GLY A 95 3.31 0.65 5.17
N LEU A 96 3.71 -0.22 4.23
CA LEU A 96 4.45 -1.46 4.52
C LEU A 96 5.80 -1.16 5.17
N ALA A 97 6.56 -0.20 4.63
CA ALA A 97 7.84 0.20 5.19
C ALA A 97 7.69 0.76 6.62
N PHE A 98 6.65 1.55 6.87
CA PHE A 98 6.33 2.06 8.20
C PHE A 98 5.94 0.95 9.18
N PHE A 99 5.12 0.01 8.72
CA PHE A 99 4.75 -1.18 9.50
C PHE A 99 5.97 -2.02 9.87
N LEU A 100 6.87 -2.28 8.91
CA LEU A 100 8.13 -3.00 9.16
C LEU A 100 9.05 -2.22 10.12
N ALA A 101 9.13 -0.89 9.97
CA ALA A 101 9.90 -0.06 10.89
C ALA A 101 9.37 -0.15 12.33
N LEU A 102 8.05 -0.11 12.53
CA LEU A 102 7.44 -0.31 13.84
C LEU A 102 7.68 -1.73 14.37
N GLY A 103 7.60 -2.72 13.49
CA GLY A 103 7.84 -4.11 13.84
C GLY A 103 9.27 -4.41 14.25
N LEU A 104 10.25 -3.78 13.62
CA LEU A 104 11.67 -3.96 13.90
C LEU A 104 12.18 -3.09 15.06
N GLU A 105 11.45 -2.04 15.44
CA GLU A 105 11.86 -1.13 16.54
C GLU A 105 12.14 -1.86 17.87
N PRO A 106 11.36 -2.84 18.34
CA PRO A 106 11.69 -3.58 19.56
C PRO A 106 13.01 -4.33 19.45
N ALA A 107 13.33 -4.92 18.27
CA ALA A 107 14.61 -5.59 18.06
C ALA A 107 15.76 -4.61 18.09
N VAL A 108 15.63 -3.45 17.43
CA VAL A 108 16.62 -2.37 17.47
C VAL A 108 16.80 -1.85 18.90
N SER A 109 15.71 -1.58 19.61
CA SER A 109 15.71 -1.12 21.00
C SER A 109 16.41 -2.11 21.93
N TRP A 110 16.20 -3.41 21.70
CA TRP A 110 16.90 -4.46 22.48
C TRP A 110 18.42 -4.39 22.31
N PHE A 111 18.94 -4.16 21.09
CA PHE A 111 20.35 -3.97 20.84
C PHE A 111 20.87 -2.65 21.43
N VAL A 112 20.09 -1.56 21.32
CA VAL A 112 20.43 -0.26 21.90
C VAL A 112 20.54 -0.36 23.43
N ASN A 113 19.64 -1.08 24.08
CA ASN A 113 19.66 -1.33 25.53
C ASN A 113 20.90 -2.16 25.95
N ARG A 114 21.55 -2.87 24.99
CA ARG A 114 22.84 -3.55 25.19
C ARG A 114 24.05 -2.69 24.85
N LYS A 115 23.89 -1.35 24.88
CA LYS A 115 24.93 -0.34 24.66
C LYS A 115 25.42 -0.20 23.19
N LEU A 116 24.72 -0.78 22.21
CA LEU A 116 25.00 -0.48 20.81
C LEU A 116 24.44 0.91 20.44
N ARG A 117 25.19 1.63 19.61
CA ARG A 117 24.69 2.89 19.02
C ARG A 117 23.50 2.58 18.10
N ARG A 118 22.47 3.43 18.09
CA ARG A 118 21.22 3.19 17.34
C ARG A 118 21.47 2.84 15.87
N TRP A 119 22.35 3.58 15.18
CA TRP A 119 22.67 3.28 13.79
C TRP A 119 23.29 1.88 13.62
N ALA A 120 24.19 1.47 14.52
CA ALA A 120 24.81 0.14 14.49
C ALA A 120 23.79 -0.98 14.77
N ALA A 121 22.84 -0.75 15.68
CA ALA A 121 21.74 -1.68 15.95
C ALA A 121 20.83 -1.86 14.72
N ILE A 122 20.48 -0.76 14.03
CA ILE A 122 19.69 -0.81 12.80
C ILE A 122 20.46 -1.56 11.71
N THR A 123 21.72 -1.22 11.47
CA THR A 123 22.55 -1.92 10.47
C THR A 123 22.65 -3.42 10.78
N LEU A 124 22.84 -3.79 12.05
CA LEU A 124 22.94 -5.19 12.48
C LEU A 124 21.64 -5.95 12.20
N VAL A 125 20.49 -5.37 12.56
CA VAL A 125 19.17 -5.99 12.29
C VAL A 125 18.96 -6.19 10.78
N PHE A 126 19.34 -5.20 9.97
CA PHE A 126 19.24 -5.29 8.52
C PHE A 126 20.21 -6.30 7.92
N VAL A 127 21.45 -6.35 8.38
CA VAL A 127 22.44 -7.36 7.93
C VAL A 127 21.93 -8.76 8.24
N ILE A 128 21.39 -8.99 9.43
CA ILE A 128 20.78 -10.28 9.80
C ILE A 128 19.62 -10.61 8.85
N PHE A 129 18.72 -9.65 8.59
CA PHE A 129 17.59 -9.84 7.69
C PHE A 129 18.04 -10.16 6.25
N LEU A 130 18.98 -9.39 5.72
CA LEU A 130 19.54 -9.62 4.38
C LEU A 130 20.31 -10.94 4.28
N ALA A 131 21.05 -11.31 5.33
CA ALA A 131 21.74 -12.59 5.38
C ALA A 131 20.76 -13.79 5.36
N LEU A 132 19.66 -13.69 6.12
CA LEU A 132 18.59 -14.70 6.11
C LEU A 132 17.93 -14.79 4.72
N MET A 133 17.61 -13.64 4.12
CA MET A 133 17.02 -13.59 2.78
C MET A 133 17.97 -14.13 1.71
N GLY A 134 19.26 -13.74 1.78
CA GLY A 134 20.30 -14.27 0.87
C GLY A 134 20.50 -15.77 1.02
N ALA A 135 20.50 -16.28 2.25
CA ALA A 135 20.58 -17.71 2.53
C ALA A 135 19.36 -18.47 1.96
N PHE A 136 18.17 -17.88 2.09
CA PHE A 136 16.94 -18.42 1.48
C PHE A 136 17.06 -18.51 -0.06
N ILE A 137 17.43 -17.41 -0.70
CA ILE A 137 17.60 -17.37 -2.16
C ILE A 137 18.66 -18.38 -2.61
N ALA A 138 19.79 -18.43 -1.92
CA ALA A 138 20.85 -19.39 -2.22
C ALA A 138 20.41 -20.86 -2.04
N ALA A 139 19.56 -21.12 -1.05
CA ALA A 139 19.00 -22.47 -0.85
C ALA A 139 17.88 -22.81 -1.85
N ALA A 140 17.15 -21.81 -2.37
CA ALA A 140 16.03 -22.00 -3.29
C ALA A 140 16.47 -22.18 -4.74
N ILE A 141 17.51 -21.48 -5.21
CA ILE A 141 17.93 -21.49 -6.61
C ILE A 141 18.36 -22.88 -7.11
N PRO A 142 19.24 -23.65 -6.42
CA PRO A 142 19.71 -24.94 -6.93
C PRO A 142 18.57 -25.94 -7.14
N PRO A 143 17.66 -26.18 -6.20
CA PRO A 143 16.56 -27.13 -6.42
C PRO A 143 15.61 -26.69 -7.54
N LEU A 144 15.31 -25.39 -7.65
CA LEU A 144 14.47 -24.87 -8.73
C LEU A 144 15.12 -25.05 -10.11
N ALA A 145 16.42 -24.78 -10.22
CA ALA A 145 17.15 -24.95 -11.46
C ALA A 145 17.25 -26.47 -11.87
N GLN A 146 17.49 -27.37 -10.92
CA GLN A 146 17.48 -28.80 -11.14
C GLN A 146 16.12 -29.33 -11.56
N GLN A 147 15.05 -28.90 -10.91
CA GLN A 147 13.67 -29.30 -11.26
C GLN A 147 13.27 -28.79 -12.65
N ALA A 148 13.59 -27.53 -12.96
CA ALA A 148 13.34 -26.98 -14.29
C ALA A 148 14.11 -27.80 -15.38
N GLY A 149 15.38 -28.13 -15.14
CA GLY A 149 16.17 -28.99 -16.04
C GLY A 149 15.52 -30.36 -16.20
N GLN A 150 15.16 -31.04 -15.10
CA GLN A 150 14.52 -32.34 -15.14
C GLN A 150 13.17 -32.32 -15.87
N LEU A 151 12.38 -31.27 -15.69
CA LEU A 151 11.11 -31.10 -16.39
C LEU A 151 11.32 -30.95 -17.90
N ILE A 152 12.33 -30.18 -18.30
CA ILE A 152 12.68 -30.00 -19.72
C ILE A 152 13.17 -31.30 -20.31
N ASP A 153 14.06 -32.03 -19.62
CA ASP A 153 14.61 -33.30 -20.07
C ASP A 153 13.57 -34.42 -20.15
N GLN A 154 12.57 -34.39 -19.25
CA GLN A 154 11.47 -35.38 -19.20
C GLN A 154 10.28 -35.01 -20.05
N ALA A 155 10.17 -33.77 -20.53
CA ALA A 155 9.06 -33.32 -21.36
C ALA A 155 8.79 -34.23 -22.56
N PRO A 156 9.81 -34.69 -23.34
CA PRO A 156 9.59 -35.62 -24.44
C PRO A 156 9.02 -36.98 -23.98
N HIS A 157 9.41 -37.47 -22.82
CA HIS A 157 8.91 -38.70 -22.23
C HIS A 157 7.44 -38.60 -21.79
N TYR A 158 7.07 -37.47 -21.18
CA TYR A 158 5.67 -37.20 -20.82
C TYR A 158 4.77 -37.03 -22.05
N ILE A 159 5.28 -36.45 -23.14
CA ILE A 159 4.58 -36.34 -24.42
C ILE A 159 4.35 -37.73 -25.02
N GLN A 160 5.37 -38.62 -25.01
CA GLN A 160 5.21 -39.98 -25.46
C GLN A 160 4.22 -40.80 -24.61
N GLN A 161 4.28 -40.67 -23.29
CA GLN A 161 3.30 -41.32 -22.40
C GLN A 161 1.86 -40.79 -22.58
N ALA A 162 1.71 -39.53 -22.94
CA ALA A 162 0.39 -38.96 -23.24
C ALA A 162 -0.20 -39.46 -24.57
N GLN A 163 0.67 -39.94 -25.49
CA GLN A 163 0.28 -40.56 -26.74
C GLN A 163 -0.05 -42.05 -26.58
N ASP A 164 0.35 -42.68 -25.48
CA ASP A 164 0.09 -44.08 -25.21
C ASP A 164 -1.27 -44.23 -24.53
N HIS A 165 -2.30 -44.61 -25.31
CA HIS A 165 -3.70 -44.76 -24.86
C HIS A 165 -3.89 -45.84 -23.76
N SER A 166 -2.88 -46.68 -23.51
CA SER A 166 -2.92 -47.64 -22.42
C SER A 166 -2.53 -47.07 -21.06
N SER A 167 -1.93 -45.89 -21.03
CA SER A 167 -1.50 -45.21 -19.80
C SER A 167 -2.64 -44.46 -19.11
N THR A 168 -2.52 -44.27 -17.79
CA THR A 168 -3.47 -43.46 -17.01
C THR A 168 -3.49 -42.00 -17.49
N ILE A 169 -2.36 -41.51 -17.98
CA ILE A 169 -2.17 -40.15 -18.52
C ILE A 169 -2.87 -40.04 -19.88
N GLY A 170 -2.78 -41.07 -20.74
CA GLY A 170 -3.52 -41.09 -22.02
C GLY A 170 -5.04 -41.02 -21.85
N ARG A 171 -5.60 -41.75 -20.88
CA ARG A 171 -7.03 -41.69 -20.55
C ARG A 171 -7.48 -40.35 -20.00
N LEU A 172 -6.63 -39.64 -19.26
CA LEU A 172 -6.89 -38.25 -18.82
C LEU A 172 -6.84 -37.27 -20.01
N ASN A 173 -5.89 -37.50 -20.94
CA ASN A 173 -5.73 -36.67 -22.14
C ASN A 173 -6.97 -36.74 -23.05
N GLU A 174 -7.58 -37.90 -23.21
CA GLU A 174 -8.86 -38.08 -23.96
C GLU A 174 -10.03 -37.31 -23.31
N ARG A 175 -10.06 -37.23 -21.97
CA ARG A 175 -11.13 -36.51 -21.25
C ARG A 175 -10.95 -34.98 -21.23
N PHE A 176 -9.74 -34.48 -21.14
CA PHE A 176 -9.45 -33.07 -20.90
C PHE A 176 -8.78 -32.36 -22.08
N HIS A 177 -8.50 -33.08 -23.21
CA HIS A 177 -7.84 -32.53 -24.41
C HIS A 177 -6.53 -31.79 -24.04
N LEU A 178 -5.79 -32.33 -23.05
CA LEU A 178 -4.57 -31.70 -22.49
C LEU A 178 -3.49 -31.52 -23.56
N GLN A 179 -3.38 -32.50 -24.46
CA GLN A 179 -2.39 -32.48 -25.54
C GLN A 179 -2.63 -31.30 -26.51
N GLN A 180 -3.89 -31.06 -26.91
CA GLN A 180 -4.23 -29.92 -27.77
C GLN A 180 -3.91 -28.59 -27.04
N ARG A 181 -4.30 -28.46 -25.77
CA ARG A 181 -4.00 -27.24 -25.01
C ARG A 181 -2.51 -27.01 -24.78
N ILE A 182 -1.73 -28.07 -24.53
CA ILE A 182 -0.28 -27.99 -24.37
C ILE A 182 0.37 -27.69 -25.73
N THR A 183 -0.06 -28.36 -26.82
CA THR A 183 0.49 -28.12 -28.16
C THR A 183 0.11 -26.74 -28.69
N ASP A 184 -1.10 -26.27 -28.42
CA ASP A 184 -1.53 -24.90 -28.78
C ASP A 184 -0.76 -23.86 -27.97
N THR A 185 -0.47 -24.13 -26.71
CA THR A 185 0.39 -23.27 -25.86
C THR A 185 1.84 -23.31 -26.33
N LEU A 186 2.39 -24.48 -26.69
CA LEU A 186 3.77 -24.61 -27.15
C LEU A 186 3.97 -24.11 -28.58
N ASN A 187 3.02 -24.37 -29.50
CA ASN A 187 3.08 -23.89 -30.89
C ASN A 187 2.67 -22.43 -31.04
N GLY A 188 1.76 -21.93 -30.18
CA GLY A 188 1.47 -20.51 -30.04
C GLY A 188 2.60 -19.71 -29.40
N SER A 189 3.48 -20.39 -28.66
CA SER A 189 4.56 -19.82 -27.87
C SER A 189 5.93 -19.79 -28.57
N GLY A 190 6.02 -20.21 -29.80
CA GLY A 190 7.31 -20.21 -30.53
C GLY A 190 7.95 -18.82 -30.71
N GLY A 191 7.14 -17.74 -30.58
CA GLY A 191 7.61 -16.37 -30.45
C GLY A 191 7.50 -15.81 -29.02
N SER A 192 6.64 -16.41 -28.17
CA SER A 192 6.31 -15.91 -26.84
C SER A 192 7.27 -16.40 -25.74
N PHE A 193 8.01 -17.50 -25.93
CA PHE A 193 8.93 -17.97 -24.89
C PHE A 193 10.00 -16.93 -24.51
N LEU A 194 10.54 -16.23 -25.51
CA LEU A 194 11.47 -15.11 -25.25
C LEU A 194 10.74 -13.91 -24.63
N GLU A 195 9.51 -13.60 -25.08
CA GLU A 195 8.67 -12.59 -24.46
C GLU A 195 8.26 -12.98 -23.04
N ASP A 196 7.90 -14.24 -22.80
CA ASP A 196 7.58 -14.75 -21.47
C ASP A 196 8.78 -14.72 -20.53
N VAL A 197 9.97 -15.08 -21.01
CA VAL A 197 11.23 -14.96 -20.24
C VAL A 197 11.58 -13.50 -19.96
N VAL A 198 11.42 -12.60 -20.93
CA VAL A 198 11.64 -11.15 -20.75
C VAL A 198 10.60 -10.57 -19.80
N THR A 199 9.35 -10.97 -19.93
CA THR A 199 8.24 -10.52 -19.05
C THR A 199 8.46 -11.05 -17.63
N ALA A 200 8.80 -12.33 -17.46
CA ALA A 200 9.17 -12.90 -16.15
C ALA A 200 10.39 -12.18 -15.56
N GLY A 201 11.43 -11.95 -16.39
CA GLY A 201 12.61 -11.18 -15.99
C GLY A 201 12.25 -9.76 -15.53
N SER A 202 11.42 -9.06 -16.28
CA SER A 202 10.97 -7.70 -15.93
C SER A 202 10.11 -7.69 -14.65
N ALA A 203 9.26 -8.70 -14.45
CA ALA A 203 8.46 -8.86 -13.23
C ALA A 203 9.36 -9.10 -12.00
N VAL A 204 10.40 -9.95 -12.13
CA VAL A 204 11.39 -10.17 -11.07
C VAL A 204 12.18 -8.89 -10.79
N PHE A 205 12.62 -8.17 -11.81
CA PHE A 205 13.29 -6.88 -11.63
C PHE A 205 12.39 -5.83 -10.96
N GLY A 206 11.13 -5.76 -11.36
CA GLY A 206 10.13 -4.90 -10.73
C GLY A 206 9.90 -5.26 -9.25
N ALA A 207 9.77 -6.56 -8.95
CA ALA A 207 9.63 -7.03 -7.58
C ALA A 207 10.87 -6.69 -6.72
N LEU A 208 12.08 -6.89 -7.25
CA LEU A 208 13.33 -6.52 -6.57
C LEU A 208 13.41 -5.01 -6.32
N ALA A 209 13.01 -4.18 -7.29
CA ALA A 209 12.96 -2.73 -7.12
C ALA A 209 11.99 -2.32 -6.00
N HIS A 210 10.79 -2.91 -5.95
CA HIS A 210 9.83 -2.65 -4.86
C HIS A 210 10.38 -3.09 -3.49
N VAL A 211 11.01 -4.26 -3.41
CA VAL A 211 11.65 -4.75 -2.18
C VAL A 211 12.76 -3.79 -1.74
N LEU A 212 13.60 -3.33 -2.66
CA LEU A 212 14.66 -2.36 -2.36
C LEU A 212 14.09 -1.04 -1.84
N ILE A 213 13.04 -0.52 -2.48
CA ILE A 213 12.34 0.70 -2.03
C ILE A 213 11.81 0.52 -0.61
N VAL A 214 11.13 -0.60 -0.33
CA VAL A 214 10.60 -0.91 1.01
C VAL A 214 11.75 -0.99 2.03
N ILE A 215 12.85 -1.66 1.71
CA ILE A 215 14.02 -1.77 2.58
C ILE A 215 14.58 -0.38 2.90
N VAL A 216 14.86 0.42 1.87
CA VAL A 216 15.42 1.77 2.04
C VAL A 216 14.48 2.64 2.88
N LEU A 217 13.19 2.66 2.55
CA LEU A 217 12.19 3.41 3.32
C LEU A 217 12.10 2.91 4.77
N THR A 218 12.14 1.60 4.99
CA THR A 218 12.10 1.03 6.35
C THR A 218 13.29 1.49 7.17
N VAL A 219 14.51 1.50 6.59
CA VAL A 219 15.71 2.01 7.26
C VAL A 219 15.55 3.48 7.62
N TYR A 220 15.15 4.33 6.66
CA TYR A 220 14.93 5.76 6.91
C TYR A 220 13.89 5.99 8.00
N LEU A 221 12.74 5.31 7.89
CA LEU A 221 11.66 5.42 8.87
C LEU A 221 12.10 4.93 10.26
N LEU A 222 12.89 3.88 10.34
CA LEU A 222 13.40 3.33 11.59
C LEU A 222 14.41 4.26 12.25
N VAL A 223 15.28 4.91 11.47
CA VAL A 223 16.22 5.94 11.95
C VAL A 223 15.47 7.14 12.50
N ASP A 224 14.51 7.66 11.73
CA ASP A 224 13.77 8.88 12.06
C ASP A 224 12.51 8.64 12.91
N LEU A 225 12.19 7.40 13.28
CA LEU A 225 11.00 7.07 14.05
C LEU A 225 10.82 7.93 15.32
N PRO A 226 11.84 8.24 16.13
CA PRO A 226 11.68 9.12 17.28
C PRO A 226 11.28 10.55 16.89
N ARG A 227 11.83 11.06 15.79
CA ARG A 227 11.49 12.39 15.26
C ARG A 227 10.06 12.42 14.72
N ILE A 228 9.65 11.37 14.00
CA ILE A 228 8.29 11.22 13.46
C ILE A 228 7.30 11.20 14.62
N ARG A 229 7.53 10.39 15.65
CA ARG A 229 6.68 10.35 16.85
C ARG A 229 6.54 11.74 17.49
N THR A 230 7.65 12.44 17.68
CA THR A 230 7.65 13.80 18.25
C THR A 230 6.86 14.78 17.37
N ALA A 231 7.03 14.71 16.05
CA ALA A 231 6.29 15.57 15.11
C ALA A 231 4.78 15.31 15.17
N VAL A 232 4.37 14.03 15.17
CA VAL A 232 2.95 13.64 15.27
C VAL A 232 2.34 14.11 16.59
N TYR A 233 3.04 13.93 17.72
CA TYR A 233 2.53 14.36 19.02
C TYR A 233 2.45 15.90 19.16
N ARG A 234 3.29 16.65 18.42
CA ARG A 234 3.19 18.12 18.38
C ARG A 234 1.93 18.64 17.68
N LEU A 235 1.35 17.88 16.76
CA LEU A 235 0.08 18.24 16.10
C LEU A 235 -1.13 18.17 17.04
N ILE A 236 -0.98 17.50 18.19
CA ILE A 236 -2.06 17.32 19.16
C ILE A 236 -2.05 18.50 20.16
N PRO A 237 -3.23 19.09 20.47
CA PRO A 237 -3.34 20.16 21.45
C PRO A 237 -2.70 19.79 22.80
N HIS A 238 -2.05 20.74 23.44
CA HIS A 238 -1.23 20.53 24.65
C HIS A 238 -2.01 19.79 25.77
N THR A 239 -3.27 20.12 25.96
CA THR A 239 -4.15 19.52 27.00
C THR A 239 -4.40 18.02 26.80
N ARG A 240 -4.41 17.54 25.55
CA ARG A 240 -4.71 16.14 25.20
C ARG A 240 -3.42 15.34 24.87
N ARG A 241 -2.29 16.01 24.73
CA ARG A 241 -1.01 15.42 24.32
C ARG A 241 -0.55 14.30 25.24
N PRO A 242 -0.55 14.41 26.58
CA PRO A 242 -0.09 13.33 27.45
C PRO A 242 -0.83 12.01 27.23
N ARG A 243 -2.17 12.05 27.15
CA ARG A 243 -2.99 10.86 26.90
C ARG A 243 -2.76 10.29 25.50
N ALA A 244 -2.60 11.16 24.50
CA ALA A 244 -2.29 10.72 23.14
C ALA A 244 -0.93 10.05 23.01
N ILE A 245 0.08 10.48 23.77
CA ILE A 245 1.40 9.83 23.84
C ILE A 245 1.25 8.41 24.41
N LEU A 246 0.55 8.25 25.52
CA LEU A 246 0.35 6.94 26.15
C LEU A 246 -0.36 5.97 25.22
N ILE A 247 -1.45 6.41 24.56
CA ILE A 247 -2.19 5.59 23.59
C ILE A 247 -1.32 5.26 22.37
N GLY A 248 -0.58 6.23 21.84
CA GLY A 248 0.29 6.04 20.69
C GLY A 248 1.44 5.07 20.97
N ASP A 249 2.10 5.22 22.12
CA ASP A 249 3.19 4.33 22.51
C ASP A 249 2.69 2.90 22.78
N GLU A 250 1.49 2.73 23.32
CA GLU A 250 0.86 1.41 23.48
C GLU A 250 0.53 0.79 22.10
N ILE A 251 0.02 1.57 21.12
CA ILE A 251 -0.19 1.09 19.76
C ILE A 251 1.13 0.63 19.14
N PHE A 252 2.19 1.43 19.24
CA PHE A 252 3.50 1.07 18.69
C PHE A 252 4.06 -0.18 19.35
N ALA A 253 3.92 -0.33 20.67
CA ALA A 253 4.35 -1.52 21.38
C ALA A 253 3.58 -2.76 20.93
N LYS A 254 2.25 -2.67 20.76
CA LYS A 254 1.42 -3.76 20.27
C LYS A 254 1.75 -4.18 18.85
N VAL A 255 1.93 -3.22 17.93
CA VAL A 255 2.34 -3.50 16.55
C VAL A 255 3.70 -4.19 16.51
N GLY A 256 4.69 -3.66 17.25
CA GLY A 256 6.02 -4.25 17.32
C GLY A 256 6.04 -5.66 17.88
N ALA A 257 5.32 -5.88 19.01
CA ALA A 257 5.20 -7.20 19.62
C ALA A 257 4.51 -8.21 18.69
N TYR A 258 3.47 -7.78 17.96
CA TYR A 258 2.81 -8.61 16.96
C TYR A 258 3.76 -9.02 15.84
N VAL A 259 4.49 -8.07 15.23
CA VAL A 259 5.40 -8.36 14.11
C VAL A 259 6.50 -9.31 14.53
N LEU A 260 7.18 -9.03 15.66
CA LEU A 260 8.23 -9.92 16.17
C LEU A 260 7.69 -11.30 16.55
N GLY A 261 6.53 -11.33 17.20
CA GLY A 261 5.88 -12.58 17.57
C GLY A 261 5.51 -13.42 16.35
N ASN A 262 4.94 -12.78 15.31
CA ASN A 262 4.58 -13.45 14.06
C ASN A 262 5.83 -13.99 13.33
N VAL A 263 6.88 -13.18 13.21
CA VAL A 263 8.16 -13.64 12.64
C VAL A 263 8.72 -14.85 13.40
N LEU A 264 8.69 -14.82 14.74
CA LEU A 264 9.16 -15.94 15.54
C LEU A 264 8.32 -17.21 15.32
N ILE A 265 7.00 -17.07 15.24
CA ILE A 265 6.09 -18.19 14.94
C ILE A 265 6.40 -18.76 13.56
N SER A 266 6.56 -17.91 12.54
CA SER A 266 6.91 -18.32 11.17
C SER A 266 8.26 -19.03 11.10
N VAL A 267 9.25 -18.62 11.89
CA VAL A 267 10.54 -19.33 12.00
C VAL A 267 10.35 -20.72 12.63
N ILE A 268 9.52 -20.83 13.65
CA ILE A 268 9.19 -22.12 14.27
C ILE A 268 8.45 -23.02 13.27
N ALA A 269 7.49 -22.48 12.52
CA ALA A 269 6.77 -23.21 11.47
C ALA A 269 7.72 -23.70 10.36
N ALA A 270 8.66 -22.85 9.91
CA ALA A 270 9.70 -23.21 8.96
C ALA A 270 10.56 -24.38 9.45
N ALA A 271 11.07 -24.26 10.67
CA ALA A 271 11.94 -25.29 11.29
C ALA A 271 11.19 -26.60 11.51
N ALA A 272 9.98 -26.55 12.07
CA ALA A 272 9.16 -27.73 12.31
C ALA A 272 8.81 -28.45 10.99
N THR A 273 8.44 -27.71 9.95
CA THR A 273 8.17 -28.27 8.63
C THR A 273 9.43 -28.89 8.01
N ALA A 274 10.57 -28.19 8.04
CA ALA A 274 11.83 -28.74 7.51
C ALA A 274 12.23 -30.04 8.23
N VAL A 275 12.12 -30.11 9.54
CA VAL A 275 12.39 -31.33 10.33
C VAL A 275 11.41 -32.44 9.95
N TRP A 276 10.11 -32.15 9.87
CA TRP A 276 9.09 -33.11 9.45
C TRP A 276 9.40 -33.71 8.08
N LEU A 277 9.65 -32.88 7.09
CA LEU A 277 9.91 -33.32 5.73
C LEU A 277 11.22 -34.12 5.60
N THR A 278 12.24 -33.79 6.42
CA THR A 278 13.49 -34.54 6.49
C THR A 278 13.26 -35.97 7.03
N ILE A 279 12.44 -36.12 8.09
CA ILE A 279 12.10 -37.41 8.68
C ILE A 279 11.42 -38.33 7.68
N PHE A 280 10.52 -37.77 6.84
CA PHE A 280 9.76 -38.54 5.86
C PHE A 280 10.42 -38.58 4.47
N ASN A 281 11.68 -38.13 4.34
CA ASN A 281 12.44 -38.09 3.09
C ASN A 281 11.71 -37.39 1.93
N VAL A 282 10.92 -36.34 2.26
CA VAL A 282 10.30 -35.51 1.24
C VAL A 282 11.37 -34.62 0.60
N PRO A 283 11.40 -34.48 -0.73
CA PRO A 283 12.43 -33.69 -1.40
C PRO A 283 12.40 -32.21 -0.97
N TYR A 284 13.58 -31.60 -0.90
CA TYR A 284 13.79 -30.18 -0.60
C TYR A 284 13.24 -29.70 0.75
N PRO A 285 13.47 -30.39 1.88
CA PRO A 285 12.86 -30.10 3.15
C PRO A 285 13.15 -28.68 3.65
N LEU A 286 14.38 -28.21 3.48
CA LEU A 286 14.77 -26.86 3.89
C LEU A 286 14.07 -25.78 3.07
N LEU A 287 14.01 -25.96 1.74
CA LEU A 287 13.32 -25.01 0.85
C LEU A 287 11.83 -24.91 1.18
N LEU A 288 11.16 -26.06 1.32
CA LEU A 288 9.74 -26.12 1.66
C LEU A 288 9.48 -25.56 3.07
N GLY A 289 10.35 -25.83 4.04
CA GLY A 289 10.25 -25.25 5.37
C GLY A 289 10.33 -23.72 5.33
N ILE A 290 11.30 -23.14 4.62
CA ILE A 290 11.43 -21.69 4.50
C ILE A 290 10.23 -21.11 3.71
N PHE A 291 9.77 -21.80 2.66
CA PHE A 291 8.56 -21.42 1.92
C PHE A 291 7.34 -21.34 2.83
N VAL A 292 7.15 -22.32 3.71
CA VAL A 292 6.09 -22.32 4.74
C VAL A 292 6.26 -21.12 5.65
N GLY A 293 7.45 -20.88 6.20
CA GLY A 293 7.69 -19.73 7.08
C GLY A 293 7.44 -18.38 6.43
N LEU A 294 7.79 -18.21 5.15
CA LEU A 294 7.51 -16.98 4.42
C LEU A 294 6.01 -16.75 4.19
N LEU A 295 5.29 -17.79 3.81
CA LEU A 295 3.85 -17.69 3.63
C LEU A 295 3.11 -17.52 4.95
N ASP A 296 3.58 -18.15 6.01
CA ASP A 296 3.00 -18.08 7.34
C ASP A 296 3.02 -16.67 7.95
N LEU A 297 3.88 -15.78 7.45
CA LEU A 297 3.83 -14.35 7.79
C LEU A 297 2.45 -13.73 7.49
N VAL A 298 1.70 -14.27 6.51
CA VAL A 298 0.32 -13.86 6.21
C VAL A 298 -0.65 -14.77 6.95
N PRO A 299 -1.27 -14.31 8.04
CA PRO A 299 -2.09 -15.18 8.90
C PRO A 299 -3.23 -15.85 8.14
N VAL A 300 -3.54 -17.09 8.50
CA VAL A 300 -4.64 -17.90 7.96
C VAL A 300 -4.45 -18.32 6.51
N VAL A 301 -4.20 -17.37 5.61
CA VAL A 301 -4.11 -17.63 4.16
C VAL A 301 -2.79 -18.31 3.82
N GLY A 302 -1.69 -17.82 4.39
CA GLY A 302 -0.34 -18.29 4.06
C GLY A 302 -0.11 -19.74 4.46
N SER A 303 -0.41 -20.08 5.70
CA SER A 303 -0.27 -21.45 6.23
C SER A 303 -1.16 -22.46 5.48
N THR A 304 -2.36 -22.06 5.06
CA THR A 304 -3.25 -22.92 4.27
C THR A 304 -2.67 -23.22 2.89
N ILE A 305 -2.24 -22.20 2.16
CA ILE A 305 -1.62 -22.35 0.83
C ILE A 305 -0.33 -23.18 0.96
N ALA A 306 0.50 -22.87 1.93
CA ALA A 306 1.74 -23.58 2.20
C ALA A 306 1.48 -25.07 2.48
N GLY A 307 0.50 -25.38 3.34
CA GLY A 307 0.11 -26.74 3.66
C GLY A 307 -0.34 -27.54 2.44
N VAL A 308 -1.14 -26.94 1.55
CA VAL A 308 -1.58 -27.58 0.30
C VAL A 308 -0.40 -27.88 -0.61
N VAL A 309 0.52 -26.91 -0.81
CA VAL A 309 1.70 -27.10 -1.66
C VAL A 309 2.61 -28.18 -1.11
N VAL A 310 2.89 -28.16 0.20
CA VAL A 310 3.77 -29.15 0.84
C VAL A 310 3.13 -30.54 0.82
N ALA A 311 1.82 -30.65 1.04
CA ALA A 311 1.10 -31.92 0.93
C ALA A 311 1.14 -32.49 -0.50
N ALA A 312 1.02 -31.62 -1.51
CA ALA A 312 1.15 -32.02 -2.93
C ALA A 312 2.57 -32.54 -3.24
N VAL A 313 3.62 -31.89 -2.69
CA VAL A 313 4.99 -32.40 -2.83
C VAL A 313 5.18 -33.71 -2.07
N ALA A 314 4.62 -33.84 -0.86
CA ALA A 314 4.68 -35.09 -0.07
C ALA A 314 3.98 -36.26 -0.80
N LEU A 315 2.96 -35.98 -1.61
CA LEU A 315 2.27 -36.99 -2.43
C LEU A 315 3.22 -37.64 -3.47
N THR A 316 4.26 -36.93 -3.94
CA THR A 316 5.25 -37.50 -4.86
C THR A 316 6.08 -38.61 -4.22
N VAL A 317 6.16 -38.66 -2.89
CA VAL A 317 6.83 -39.74 -2.13
C VAL A 317 5.87 -40.90 -1.95
N SER A 318 4.74 -40.68 -1.32
CA SER A 318 3.67 -41.70 -1.16
C SER A 318 2.39 -41.08 -0.58
N LEU A 319 1.25 -41.77 -0.83
CA LEU A 319 -0.04 -41.34 -0.25
C LEU A 319 -0.05 -41.34 1.29
N PRO A 320 0.53 -42.33 2.01
CA PRO A 320 0.64 -42.27 3.48
C PRO A 320 1.42 -41.06 3.97
N VAL A 321 2.52 -40.67 3.31
CA VAL A 321 3.32 -39.48 3.67
C VAL A 321 2.53 -38.21 3.44
N CYS A 322 1.76 -38.13 2.35
CA CYS A 322 0.87 -37.00 2.10
C CYS A 322 -0.17 -36.84 3.22
N ILE A 323 -0.87 -37.93 3.60
CA ILE A 323 -1.89 -37.92 4.65
C ILE A 323 -1.24 -37.54 6.01
N ALA A 324 -0.08 -38.09 6.33
CA ALA A 324 0.67 -37.76 7.54
C ALA A 324 1.07 -36.26 7.56
N THR A 325 1.47 -35.71 6.41
CA THR A 325 1.83 -34.30 6.27
C THR A 325 0.61 -33.36 6.45
N ILE A 326 -0.54 -33.74 5.90
CA ILE A 326 -1.80 -33.00 6.17
C ILE A 326 -2.14 -33.03 7.67
N ALA A 327 -2.05 -34.21 8.30
CA ALA A 327 -2.29 -34.34 9.73
C ALA A 327 -1.30 -33.49 10.56
N PHE A 328 -0.02 -33.45 10.16
CA PHE A 328 0.99 -32.58 10.75
C PHE A 328 0.58 -31.11 10.66
N PHE A 329 0.21 -30.61 9.48
CA PHE A 329 -0.19 -29.20 9.32
C PHE A 329 -1.42 -28.84 10.15
N VAL A 330 -2.44 -29.72 10.20
CA VAL A 330 -3.63 -29.52 11.04
C VAL A 330 -3.23 -29.46 12.52
N THR A 331 -2.41 -30.41 12.97
CA THR A 331 -1.96 -30.47 14.37
C THR A 331 -1.05 -29.28 14.71
N PHE A 332 -0.14 -28.92 13.82
CA PHE A 332 0.72 -27.77 14.00
C PHE A 332 -0.10 -26.47 14.09
N ARG A 333 -1.10 -26.30 13.22
CA ARG A 333 -2.00 -25.14 13.24
C ARG A 333 -2.77 -25.02 14.54
N LEU A 334 -3.30 -26.14 15.07
CA LEU A 334 -3.93 -26.14 16.38
C LEU A 334 -2.93 -25.78 17.49
N GLY A 335 -1.72 -26.33 17.46
CA GLY A 335 -0.65 -25.96 18.39
C GLY A 335 -0.25 -24.50 18.29
N GLU A 336 -0.18 -23.95 17.08
CA GLU A 336 0.08 -22.55 16.84
C GLU A 336 -1.00 -21.65 17.47
N ASP A 337 -2.27 -21.88 17.14
CA ASP A 337 -3.39 -21.05 17.61
C ASP A 337 -3.60 -21.13 19.13
N TYR A 338 -3.42 -22.31 19.74
CA TYR A 338 -3.71 -22.55 21.17
C TYR A 338 -2.48 -22.46 22.10
N LEU A 339 -1.25 -22.64 21.57
CA LEU A 339 -0.03 -22.65 22.39
C LEU A 339 0.96 -21.55 21.99
N LEU A 340 1.33 -21.43 20.71
CA LEU A 340 2.39 -20.52 20.29
C LEU A 340 1.91 -19.06 20.31
N VAL A 341 0.78 -18.76 19.69
CA VAL A 341 0.22 -17.40 19.65
C VAL A 341 -0.01 -16.85 21.07
N PRO A 342 -0.66 -17.55 22.01
CA PRO A 342 -0.84 -17.04 23.35
C PRO A 342 0.46 -16.86 24.15
N LYS A 343 1.48 -17.70 23.90
CA LYS A 343 2.77 -17.61 24.58
C LYS A 343 3.69 -16.56 24.02
N ILE A 344 3.72 -16.38 22.69
CA ILE A 344 4.68 -15.53 21.98
C ILE A 344 4.12 -14.13 21.82
N ILE A 345 2.92 -13.99 21.26
CA ILE A 345 2.24 -12.70 21.06
C ILE A 345 1.55 -12.28 22.37
N GLY A 346 1.13 -13.24 23.16
CA GLY A 346 0.58 -13.03 24.47
C GLY A 346 -0.78 -12.34 24.47
N ARG A 347 -1.08 -11.71 25.62
CA ARG A 347 -2.30 -10.91 25.80
C ARG A 347 -2.20 -9.50 25.18
N VAL A 348 -1.10 -9.20 24.49
CA VAL A 348 -0.81 -7.86 23.95
C VAL A 348 -1.79 -7.47 22.86
N VAL A 349 -2.25 -8.43 22.05
CA VAL A 349 -3.19 -8.21 20.96
C VAL A 349 -4.46 -9.06 21.21
N LYS A 350 -5.34 -8.57 22.10
CA LYS A 350 -6.64 -9.20 22.36
C LYS A 350 -7.66 -8.77 21.30
N VAL A 351 -7.52 -9.26 20.08
CA VAL A 351 -8.52 -9.05 19.03
C VAL A 351 -9.42 -10.27 18.96
N PRO A 352 -10.76 -10.14 19.02
CA PRO A 352 -11.67 -11.26 18.82
C PRO A 352 -11.43 -11.96 17.48
N ALA A 353 -11.53 -13.29 17.46
CA ALA A 353 -11.25 -14.08 16.25
C ALA A 353 -12.08 -13.61 15.02
N LEU A 354 -13.35 -13.28 15.22
CA LEU A 354 -14.21 -12.75 14.16
C LEU A 354 -13.64 -11.46 13.58
N LEU A 355 -13.20 -10.51 14.42
CA LEU A 355 -12.63 -9.24 13.98
C LEU A 355 -11.31 -9.45 13.23
N THR A 356 -10.50 -10.43 13.65
CA THR A 356 -9.28 -10.84 12.97
C THR A 356 -9.56 -11.33 11.56
N VAL A 357 -10.51 -12.26 11.39
CA VAL A 357 -10.87 -12.80 10.07
C VAL A 357 -11.43 -11.70 9.17
N VAL A 358 -12.36 -10.89 9.67
CA VAL A 358 -12.95 -9.78 8.91
C VAL A 358 -11.88 -8.76 8.52
N ALA A 359 -10.98 -8.39 9.42
CA ALA A 359 -9.90 -7.47 9.14
C ALA A 359 -8.96 -7.99 8.04
N VAL A 360 -8.57 -9.27 8.11
CA VAL A 360 -7.71 -9.91 7.10
C VAL A 360 -8.40 -9.97 5.73
N LEU A 361 -9.68 -10.31 5.68
CA LEU A 361 -10.45 -10.32 4.43
C LEU A 361 -10.58 -8.92 3.82
N ILE A 362 -10.92 -7.91 4.62
CA ILE A 362 -11.02 -6.52 4.16
C ILE A 362 -9.63 -6.01 3.73
N GLY A 363 -8.60 -6.21 4.55
CA GLY A 363 -7.24 -5.80 4.23
C GLY A 363 -6.74 -6.46 2.95
N GLY A 364 -6.97 -7.77 2.81
CA GLY A 364 -6.62 -8.54 1.62
C GLY A 364 -7.35 -8.06 0.35
N ALA A 365 -8.63 -7.73 0.46
CA ALA A 365 -9.41 -7.20 -0.66
C ALA A 365 -8.97 -5.79 -1.08
N LEU A 366 -8.58 -4.94 -0.12
CA LEU A 366 -8.21 -3.55 -0.39
C LEU A 366 -6.76 -3.40 -0.88
N LEU A 367 -5.81 -4.10 -0.27
CA LEU A 367 -4.37 -3.89 -0.46
C LEU A 367 -3.61 -5.20 -0.77
N GLY A 368 -4.33 -6.26 -1.10
CA GLY A 368 -3.73 -7.57 -1.38
C GLY A 368 -2.99 -8.17 -0.18
N ILE A 369 -1.90 -8.86 -0.46
CA ILE A 369 -1.07 -9.54 0.57
C ILE A 369 -0.58 -8.56 1.65
N VAL A 370 -0.18 -7.36 1.26
CA VAL A 370 0.28 -6.32 2.20
C VAL A 370 -0.85 -5.93 3.16
N GLY A 371 -2.07 -5.75 2.63
CA GLY A 371 -3.23 -5.45 3.46
C GLY A 371 -3.59 -6.56 4.44
N ALA A 372 -3.53 -7.82 4.02
CA ALA A 372 -3.75 -8.95 4.91
C ALA A 372 -2.70 -9.02 6.05
N LEU A 373 -1.43 -8.75 5.74
CA LEU A 373 -0.33 -8.73 6.70
C LEU A 373 -0.52 -7.67 7.80
N VAL A 374 -0.92 -6.45 7.42
CA VAL A 374 -1.06 -5.33 8.36
C VAL A 374 -2.44 -5.26 9.03
N ALA A 375 -3.40 -6.07 8.59
CA ALA A 375 -4.80 -6.00 9.02
C ALA A 375 -4.99 -6.19 10.52
N ILE A 376 -4.34 -7.19 11.12
CA ILE A 376 -4.48 -7.51 12.55
C ILE A 376 -3.94 -6.38 13.44
N PRO A 377 -2.73 -5.85 13.21
CA PRO A 377 -2.24 -4.69 13.95
C PRO A 377 -3.10 -3.43 13.81
N ILE A 378 -3.63 -3.18 12.61
CA ILE A 378 -4.55 -2.06 12.39
C ILE A 378 -5.85 -2.27 13.17
N ALA A 379 -6.43 -3.46 13.12
CA ALA A 379 -7.62 -3.79 13.89
C ALA A 379 -7.40 -3.63 15.40
N ALA A 380 -6.24 -4.08 15.91
CA ALA A 380 -5.87 -3.92 17.32
C ALA A 380 -5.70 -2.43 17.71
N ALA A 381 -5.08 -1.62 16.84
CA ALA A 381 -4.94 -0.19 17.05
C ALA A 381 -6.30 0.53 17.06
N LEU A 382 -7.17 0.21 16.09
CA LEU A 382 -8.53 0.75 16.02
C LEU A 382 -9.37 0.36 17.25
N GLN A 383 -9.27 -0.90 17.69
CA GLN A 383 -9.94 -1.36 18.88
C GLN A 383 -9.49 -0.58 20.12
N LEU A 384 -8.19 -0.36 20.30
CA LEU A 384 -7.65 0.43 21.40
C LEU A 384 -8.15 1.88 21.37
N VAL A 385 -8.10 2.53 20.20
CA VAL A 385 -8.62 3.88 20.01
C VAL A 385 -10.11 3.95 20.35
N THR A 386 -10.89 2.98 19.92
CA THR A 386 -12.34 2.92 20.23
C THR A 386 -12.59 2.78 21.73
N GLN A 387 -11.85 1.89 22.39
CA GLN A 387 -11.99 1.64 23.83
C GLN A 387 -11.56 2.84 24.69
N GLU A 388 -10.46 3.51 24.30
CA GLU A 388 -9.86 4.57 25.09
C GLU A 388 -10.40 5.98 24.76
N ILE A 389 -10.94 6.20 23.58
CA ILE A 389 -11.37 7.53 23.15
C ILE A 389 -12.88 7.59 22.90
N LEU A 390 -13.46 6.58 22.23
CA LEU A 390 -14.84 6.61 21.79
C LEU A 390 -15.80 6.21 22.92
N TYR A 391 -15.58 5.08 23.56
CA TYR A 391 -16.48 4.59 24.62
C TYR A 391 -16.63 5.57 25.80
N PRO A 392 -15.55 6.13 26.38
CA PRO A 392 -15.72 7.10 27.47
C PRO A 392 -16.54 8.33 27.10
N ARG A 393 -16.45 8.77 25.82
CA ARG A 393 -17.25 9.91 25.36
C ARG A 393 -18.72 9.57 25.14
N LEU A 394 -19.03 8.33 24.78
CA LEU A 394 -20.41 7.88 24.60
C LEU A 394 -21.07 7.59 25.96
N ASP A 395 -20.28 7.14 26.94
CA ASP A 395 -20.78 6.90 28.31
C ASP A 395 -20.98 8.21 29.10
N GLU A 396 -20.32 9.31 28.69
CA GLU A 396 -20.46 10.64 29.29
C GLU A 396 -21.55 11.51 28.59
N ALA A 397 -22.07 11.09 27.42
CA ALA A 397 -23.06 11.82 26.63
C ALA A 397 -24.50 11.40 26.97
#